data_7bba5163a53a3866a354d86b7746d150
#
_entry.id   7bba5163a53a3866a354d86b7746d150
#
_cell.length_a   1.000
_cell.length_b   1.000
_cell.length_c   1.000
_cell.angle_alpha   90.00
_cell.angle_beta   90.00
_cell.angle_gamma   90.00
#
_symmetry.space_group_name_H-M   'P 1'
#
loop_
_entity.id
_entity.type
_entity.pdbx_description
1 polymer ?
#
loop_
_entity_poly.entity_id
_entity_poly.type
_entity_poly.pdbx_seq_one_letter_code
_entity_poly.pdbx_strand_id
1 'polypeptide(L)'
;MPQVTITIQNKLGLHARAANKLVDITTQFASVVNIEYNSKSIDGKSIMSVMLLAAAKGSELTITTEGHDEAEAMNAITQLINNLFDEGE
;
A
#
# COMPACT_ATOMS: atom_id res chain seq x y z
N MET A 1 8.52 -8.60 -11.82
CA MET A 1 8.12 -7.58 -10.82
C MET A 1 6.68 -7.15 -11.07
N PRO A 2 5.72 -7.68 -10.32
CA PRO A 2 4.34 -7.21 -10.42
C PRO A 2 4.27 -5.71 -10.12
N GLN A 3 3.45 -5.01 -10.88
CA GLN A 3 3.24 -3.58 -10.70
C GLN A 3 1.77 -3.28 -10.94
N VAL A 4 1.13 -2.61 -9.99
CA VAL A 4 -0.29 -2.28 -10.08
C VAL A 4 -0.49 -0.83 -9.69
N THR A 5 -1.32 -0.12 -10.46
CA THR A 5 -1.78 1.21 -10.06
C THR A 5 -3.17 1.04 -9.46
N ILE A 6 -3.34 1.51 -8.24
CA ILE A 6 -4.57 1.31 -7.50
C ILE A 6 -5.01 2.63 -6.86
N THR A 7 -6.32 2.85 -6.82
CA THR A 7 -6.89 4.09 -6.27
C THR A 7 -7.32 3.87 -4.83
N ILE A 8 -6.95 4.82 -3.97
CA ILE A 8 -7.39 4.83 -2.58
C ILE A 8 -8.87 5.17 -2.56
N GLN A 9 -9.68 4.28 -1.99
CA GLN A 9 -11.14 4.41 -2.03
C GLN A 9 -11.76 4.68 -0.66
N ASN A 10 -11.03 4.44 0.42
CA ASN A 10 -11.58 4.66 1.75
C ASN A 10 -11.65 6.15 2.07
N LYS A 11 -12.64 6.51 2.88
CA LYS A 11 -12.99 7.91 3.13
C LYS A 11 -11.84 8.74 3.67
N LEU A 12 -11.08 8.18 4.59
CA LEU A 12 -10.01 8.91 5.28
C LEU A 12 -8.63 8.76 4.61
N GLY A 13 -8.54 7.98 3.53
CA GLY A 13 -7.27 7.78 2.84
C GLY A 13 -6.26 7.01 3.67
N LEU A 14 -4.98 7.26 3.43
CA LEU A 14 -3.88 6.58 4.14
C LEU A 14 -3.58 7.25 5.48
N HIS A 15 -4.57 7.29 6.37
CA HIS A 15 -4.37 7.80 7.73
C HIS A 15 -3.62 6.75 8.57
N ALA A 16 -3.33 7.08 9.83
CA ALA A 16 -2.47 6.25 10.68
C ALA A 16 -2.94 4.80 10.77
N ARG A 17 -4.24 4.57 10.96
CA ARG A 17 -4.76 3.19 11.08
C ARG A 17 -4.60 2.42 9.77
N ALA A 18 -4.92 3.06 8.64
CA ALA A 18 -4.77 2.44 7.33
C ALA A 18 -3.31 2.13 7.04
N ALA A 19 -2.41 3.07 7.35
CA ALA A 19 -0.98 2.88 7.17
C ALA A 19 -0.47 1.71 8.01
N ASN A 20 -0.93 1.59 9.26
CA ASN A 20 -0.57 0.47 10.12
C ASN A 20 -1.02 -0.86 9.51
N LYS A 21 -2.24 -0.93 9.02
CA LYS A 21 -2.75 -2.16 8.40
C LYS A 21 -1.95 -2.52 7.16
N LEU A 22 -1.59 -1.53 6.36
CA LEU A 22 -0.80 -1.78 5.15
C LEU A 22 0.58 -2.31 5.51
N VAL A 23 1.26 -1.69 6.47
CA VAL A 23 2.60 -2.11 6.87
C VAL A 23 2.56 -3.49 7.55
N ASP A 24 1.52 -3.78 8.32
CA ASP A 24 1.35 -5.12 8.89
C ASP A 24 1.29 -6.19 7.81
N ILE A 25 0.66 -5.89 6.68
CA ILE A 25 0.59 -6.80 5.55
C ILE A 25 1.94 -6.89 4.84
N THR A 26 2.54 -5.74 4.49
CA THR A 26 3.77 -5.75 3.70
C THR A 26 4.93 -6.39 4.43
N THR A 27 4.99 -6.26 5.75
CA THR A 27 6.08 -6.84 6.54
C THR A 27 5.97 -8.36 6.69
N GLN A 28 4.84 -8.96 6.32
CA GLN A 28 4.69 -10.42 6.35
C GLN A 28 5.40 -11.11 5.19
N PHE A 29 5.83 -10.35 4.19
CA PHE A 29 6.44 -10.90 2.99
C PHE A 29 7.91 -10.54 2.91
N ALA A 30 8.71 -11.42 2.30
CA ALA A 30 10.13 -11.17 2.12
C ALA A 30 10.39 -10.18 0.98
N SER A 31 9.45 -10.07 0.04
CA SER A 31 9.59 -9.20 -1.13
C SER A 31 9.75 -7.73 -0.72
N VAL A 32 10.51 -7.00 -1.53
CA VAL A 32 10.57 -5.55 -1.42
C VAL A 32 9.24 -4.98 -1.91
N VAL A 33 8.70 -4.00 -1.20
CA VAL A 33 7.45 -3.34 -1.58
C VAL A 33 7.76 -1.86 -1.78
N ASN A 34 7.55 -1.39 -3.00
CA ASN A 34 7.75 0.02 -3.34
C ASN A 34 6.40 0.66 -3.64
N ILE A 35 6.15 1.83 -3.07
CA ILE A 35 4.92 2.59 -3.33
C ILE A 35 5.31 3.94 -3.89
N GLU A 36 4.72 4.28 -5.04
CA GLU A 36 4.97 5.57 -5.70
C GLU A 36 3.69 6.40 -5.73
N TYR A 37 3.82 7.67 -5.35
CA TYR A 37 2.72 8.63 -5.39
C TYR A 37 3.30 10.01 -5.67
N ASN A 38 2.75 10.72 -6.66
CA ASN A 38 3.21 12.06 -7.04
C ASN A 38 4.72 12.11 -7.27
N SER A 39 5.24 11.11 -7.99
CA SER A 39 6.66 11.00 -8.34
C SER A 39 7.58 10.74 -7.15
N LYS A 40 7.01 10.39 -6.00
CA LYS A 40 7.79 9.99 -4.82
C LYS A 40 7.68 8.49 -4.64
N SER A 41 8.83 7.83 -4.52
CA SER A 41 8.88 6.39 -4.26
C SER A 41 9.31 6.17 -2.82
N ILE A 42 8.58 5.34 -2.10
CA ILE A 42 8.90 5.05 -0.70
C ILE A 42 8.86 3.54 -0.44
N ASP A 43 9.47 3.16 0.68
CA ASP A 43 9.45 1.78 1.15
C ASP A 43 8.08 1.48 1.76
N GLY A 44 7.36 0.54 1.15
CA GLY A 44 6.03 0.15 1.63
C GLY A 44 6.02 -0.60 2.95
N LYS A 45 7.20 -0.89 3.52
CA LYS A 45 7.33 -1.53 4.82
C LYS A 45 7.64 -0.53 5.94
N SER A 46 7.76 0.76 5.61
CA SER A 46 8.06 1.82 6.57
C SER A 46 6.79 2.59 6.88
N ILE A 47 6.28 2.47 8.11
CA ILE A 47 5.07 3.16 8.53
C ILE A 47 5.19 4.68 8.38
N MET A 48 6.35 5.21 8.77
CA MET A 48 6.58 6.66 8.67
C MET A 48 6.53 7.13 7.22
N SER A 49 7.17 6.39 6.32
CA SER A 49 7.18 6.75 4.89
C SER A 49 5.77 6.68 4.30
N VAL A 50 5.02 5.64 4.65
CA VAL A 50 3.65 5.48 4.16
C VAL A 50 2.77 6.63 4.64
N MET A 51 2.89 7.01 5.91
CA MET A 51 2.12 8.12 6.47
C MET A 51 2.48 9.45 5.82
N LEU A 52 3.77 9.64 5.52
CA LEU A 52 4.24 10.89 4.91
C LEU A 52 3.74 11.08 3.48
N LEU A 53 3.27 10.04 2.82
CA LEU A 53 2.64 10.20 1.50
C LEU A 53 1.38 11.04 1.58
N ALA A 54 0.69 10.98 2.71
CA ALA A 54 -0.55 11.73 2.93
C ALA A 54 -1.57 11.50 1.81
N ALA A 55 -1.62 10.29 1.27
CA ALA A 55 -2.50 9.99 0.14
C ALA A 55 -3.95 9.95 0.60
N ALA A 56 -4.77 10.82 0.04
CA ALA A 56 -6.18 10.95 0.39
C ALA A 56 -7.04 10.08 -0.54
N LYS A 57 -8.34 10.00 -0.25
CA LYS A 57 -9.29 9.33 -1.11
C LYS A 57 -9.16 9.87 -2.54
N GLY A 58 -9.13 8.98 -3.51
CA GLY A 58 -8.98 9.33 -4.91
C GLY A 58 -7.54 9.34 -5.41
N SER A 59 -6.57 9.23 -4.50
CA SER A 59 -5.16 9.17 -4.89
C SER A 59 -4.85 7.84 -5.59
N GLU A 60 -4.02 7.90 -6.62
CA GLU A 60 -3.56 6.71 -7.32
C GLU A 60 -2.15 6.38 -6.87
N LEU A 61 -1.98 5.16 -6.36
CA LEU A 61 -0.68 4.66 -5.94
C LEU A 61 -0.21 3.62 -6.94
N THR A 62 1.08 3.66 -7.28
CA THR A 62 1.69 2.60 -8.08
C THR A 62 2.52 1.73 -7.14
N ILE A 63 2.15 0.46 -7.03
CA ILE A 63 2.77 -0.47 -6.11
C ILE A 63 3.54 -1.51 -6.89
N THR A 64 4.79 -1.73 -6.51
CA THR A 64 5.67 -2.72 -7.13
C THR A 64 6.17 -3.65 -6.04
N THR A 65 6.13 -4.96 -6.30
CA THR A 65 6.70 -5.96 -5.39
C THR A 65 7.79 -6.74 -6.12
N GLU A 66 8.86 -7.09 -5.40
CA GLU A 66 9.98 -7.81 -5.99
C GLU A 66 10.54 -8.80 -4.98
N GLY A 67 10.51 -10.09 -5.32
CA GLY A 67 11.04 -11.14 -4.46
C GLY A 67 10.35 -12.46 -4.75
N HIS A 68 10.72 -13.50 -3.99
CA HIS A 68 10.21 -14.84 -4.25
C HIS A 68 8.71 -14.98 -3.95
N ASP A 69 8.16 -14.13 -3.08
CA ASP A 69 6.74 -14.12 -2.74
C ASP A 69 6.02 -12.87 -3.27
N GLU A 70 6.53 -12.30 -4.37
CA GLU A 70 6.02 -11.02 -4.89
C GLU A 70 4.55 -11.09 -5.32
N ALA A 71 4.11 -12.23 -5.86
CA ALA A 71 2.73 -12.37 -6.30
C ALA A 71 1.77 -12.40 -5.11
N GLU A 72 2.12 -13.15 -4.08
CA GLU A 72 1.32 -13.23 -2.86
C GLU A 72 1.29 -11.89 -2.15
N ALA A 73 2.42 -11.19 -2.11
CA ALA A 73 2.49 -9.86 -1.50
C ALA A 73 1.56 -8.89 -2.22
N MET A 74 1.61 -8.86 -3.55
CA MET A 74 0.76 -7.97 -4.33
C MET A 74 -0.71 -8.28 -4.12
N ASN A 75 -1.09 -9.57 -4.09
CA ASN A 75 -2.47 -9.96 -3.83
C ASN A 75 -2.96 -9.46 -2.47
N ALA A 76 -2.15 -9.64 -1.44
CA ALA A 76 -2.54 -9.24 -0.09
C ALA A 76 -2.72 -7.72 0.00
N ILE A 77 -1.81 -6.97 -0.63
CA ILE A 77 -1.85 -5.51 -0.62
C ILE A 77 -3.10 -5.01 -1.36
N THR A 78 -3.34 -5.54 -2.56
CA THR A 78 -4.48 -5.08 -3.35
C THR A 78 -5.81 -5.43 -2.70
N GLN A 79 -5.90 -6.59 -2.06
CA GLN A 79 -7.11 -6.96 -1.34
C GLN A 79 -7.38 -6.02 -0.18
N LEU A 80 -6.35 -5.64 0.56
CA LEU A 80 -6.51 -4.72 1.68
C LEU A 80 -7.02 -3.36 1.20
N ILE A 81 -6.43 -2.83 0.14
CA ILE A 81 -6.83 -1.51 -0.38
C ILE A 81 -8.24 -1.57 -0.96
N ASN A 82 -8.55 -2.63 -1.73
CA ASN A 82 -9.88 -2.78 -2.32
C ASN A 82 -10.97 -3.01 -1.26
N ASN A 83 -10.57 -3.54 -0.10
CA ASN A 83 -11.49 -3.75 1.01
C ASN A 83 -11.52 -2.54 1.95
N LEU A 84 -11.12 -1.38 1.46
CA LEU A 84 -11.15 -0.11 2.19
C LEU A 84 -10.39 -0.18 3.51
N PHE A 85 -9.27 -0.92 3.52
CA PHE A 85 -8.46 -1.15 4.73
C PHE A 85 -9.31 -1.70 5.88
N ASP A 86 -10.31 -2.50 5.54
CA ASP A 86 -11.25 -3.12 6.51
C ASP A 86 -12.06 -2.07 7.29
N GLU A 87 -12.21 -0.86 6.76
CA GLU A 87 -12.92 0.22 7.45
C GLU A 87 -14.39 0.33 7.06
N GLY A 88 -14.77 -0.29 5.94
CA GLY A 88 -16.16 -0.24 5.51
C GLY A 88 -16.57 1.06 4.81
N GLU A 89 -15.67 2.01 4.72
CA GLU A 89 -15.95 3.26 4.01
C GLU A 89 -14.71 3.85 3.36
#